data_2c36e53dacd1d7c423fb26e7d677f24b
#
_entry.id   2c36e53dacd1d7c423fb26e7d677f24b
#
_cell.length_a   1.000
_cell.length_b   1.000
_cell.length_c   1.000
_cell.angle_alpha   90.00
_cell.angle_beta   90.00
_cell.angle_gamma   90.00
#
_symmetry.space_group_name_H-M   'P 1'
#
loop_
_entity.id
_entity.type
_entity.pdbx_description
1 polymer ?
#
loop_
_entity_poly.entity_id
_entity_poly.type
_entity_poly.pdbx_seq_one_letter_code
_entity_poly.pdbx_strand_id
1 'polypeptide(L)'
;MANDMKNRHTSSVLRRIVLGAMVVIGAFMFVLPLATNLPGKSAATGNLMTSFRPHMTDAALAQTAADQRTMAAMGQQLNTTMLPALATQLHMTPAQLSAYLTANFPSVGAGLAQFSTILSRFGGLQSTMAAQESNFQQADQIPTGFLPPTSMTALFLIPGGLLMVLGAIGLARPRAARAMIALTTAVGVVVVGGLLAVSMSSKTSAADRMTTAFAPVFATQSVQQMRADTNTVEAMATEFSQKTLPAIATALHMTPAQMGTLVTQQFPAVAAGQAQLPQIVERMATATGLVESNVNNYNQSASIPWSSGSMVTMFWLMMVPGLLVVVAGAGALVFGGGRRRVASLPIPRAHAGAMHS
;
A
#
# COMPACT_ATOMS: atom_id res chain seq x y z
N MET A 1 -43.39 28.90 36.12
CA MET A 1 -43.87 28.66 34.73
C MET A 1 -42.96 29.25 33.67
N ALA A 2 -42.48 30.49 33.72
CA ALA A 2 -41.63 31.12 32.69
C ALA A 2 -40.28 30.37 32.47
N ASN A 3 -39.62 29.93 33.51
CA ASN A 3 -38.34 29.17 33.42
C ASN A 3 -38.50 27.77 32.78
N ASP A 4 -39.66 27.12 32.97
CA ASP A 4 -39.94 25.80 32.35
C ASP A 4 -40.21 25.92 30.85
N MET A 5 -40.86 26.97 30.41
CA MET A 5 -41.09 27.25 28.98
C MET A 5 -39.79 27.60 28.26
N LYS A 6 -38.93 28.41 28.87
CA LYS A 6 -37.59 28.78 28.33
C LYS A 6 -36.71 27.53 28.18
N ASN A 7 -36.66 26.64 29.15
CA ASN A 7 -35.87 25.38 29.09
C ASN A 7 -36.38 24.39 28.03
N ARG A 8 -37.69 24.32 27.81
CA ARG A 8 -38.25 23.42 26.74
C ARG A 8 -37.92 23.96 25.34
N HIS A 9 -37.96 25.30 25.16
CA HIS A 9 -37.62 25.93 23.90
C HIS A 9 -36.13 25.71 23.54
N THR A 10 -35.24 25.95 24.51
CA THR A 10 -33.79 25.75 24.32
C THR A 10 -33.44 24.29 23.99
N SER A 11 -34.07 23.31 24.66
CA SER A 11 -33.81 21.90 24.39
C SER A 11 -34.33 21.44 23.01
N SER A 12 -35.40 22.02 22.49
CA SER A 12 -35.90 21.68 21.15
C SER A 12 -35.02 22.28 20.03
N VAL A 13 -34.51 23.51 20.22
CA VAL A 13 -33.60 24.16 19.29
C VAL A 13 -32.25 23.39 19.22
N LEU A 14 -31.67 23.05 20.38
CA LEU A 14 -30.43 22.28 20.44
C LEU A 14 -30.54 20.96 19.68
N ARG A 15 -31.63 20.19 19.86
CA ARG A 15 -31.82 18.92 19.13
C ARG A 15 -31.91 19.12 17.64
N ARG A 16 -32.58 20.18 17.16
CA ARG A 16 -32.65 20.47 15.71
C ARG A 16 -31.26 20.83 15.15
N ILE A 17 -30.46 21.62 15.88
CA ILE A 17 -29.11 21.96 15.48
C ILE A 17 -28.26 20.72 15.39
N VAL A 18 -28.29 19.85 16.40
CA VAL A 18 -27.51 18.59 16.41
C VAL A 18 -27.93 17.66 15.27
N LEU A 19 -29.22 17.46 15.05
CA LEU A 19 -29.72 16.64 13.93
C LEU A 19 -29.33 17.24 12.56
N GLY A 20 -29.41 18.57 12.41
CA GLY A 20 -28.96 19.27 11.21
C GLY A 20 -27.45 19.07 10.96
N ALA A 21 -26.64 19.20 12.00
CA ALA A 21 -25.21 18.92 11.92
C ALA A 21 -24.92 17.46 11.52
N MET A 22 -25.66 16.49 12.06
CA MET A 22 -25.54 15.09 11.69
C MET A 22 -25.89 14.82 10.22
N VAL A 23 -26.90 15.50 9.68
CA VAL A 23 -27.22 15.42 8.23
C VAL A 23 -26.07 15.99 7.40
N VAL A 24 -25.50 17.13 7.78
CA VAL A 24 -24.38 17.74 7.05
C VAL A 24 -23.14 16.84 7.11
N ILE A 25 -22.80 16.32 8.29
CA ILE A 25 -21.68 15.37 8.45
C ILE A 25 -21.92 14.10 7.61
N GLY A 26 -23.14 13.55 7.66
CA GLY A 26 -23.52 12.40 6.86
C GLY A 26 -23.40 12.66 5.36
N ALA A 27 -23.88 13.82 4.90
CA ALA A 27 -23.75 14.24 3.50
C ALA A 27 -22.29 14.38 3.08
N PHE A 28 -21.46 14.98 3.92
CA PHE A 28 -20.01 15.08 3.69
C PHE A 28 -19.38 13.70 3.55
N MET A 29 -19.62 12.78 4.49
CA MET A 29 -19.10 11.41 4.45
C MET A 29 -19.62 10.61 3.25
N PHE A 30 -20.81 10.90 2.76
CA PHE A 30 -21.40 10.23 1.61
C PHE A 30 -20.89 10.78 0.27
N VAL A 31 -20.81 12.09 0.13
CA VAL A 31 -20.47 12.76 -1.13
C VAL A 31 -18.97 12.75 -1.40
N LEU A 32 -18.14 12.93 -0.36
CA LEU A 32 -16.69 13.04 -0.50
C LEU A 32 -16.05 11.85 -1.23
N PRO A 33 -16.35 10.58 -0.88
CA PRO A 33 -15.79 9.41 -1.58
C PRO A 33 -16.15 9.37 -3.07
N LEU A 34 -17.35 9.78 -3.42
CA LEU A 34 -17.83 9.82 -4.80
C LEU A 34 -17.14 10.94 -5.59
N ALA A 35 -17.06 12.13 -5.00
CA ALA A 35 -16.41 13.29 -5.60
C ALA A 35 -14.90 13.09 -5.83
N THR A 36 -14.23 12.30 -4.98
CA THR A 36 -12.80 12.00 -5.09
C THR A 36 -12.48 10.73 -5.88
N ASN A 37 -13.50 10.06 -6.43
CA ASN A 37 -13.39 8.74 -7.07
C ASN A 37 -12.70 7.70 -6.18
N LEU A 38 -13.02 7.70 -4.88
CA LEU A 38 -12.47 6.73 -3.93
C LEU A 38 -12.74 5.27 -4.34
N PRO A 39 -13.90 4.90 -4.93
CA PRO A 39 -14.12 3.53 -5.41
C PRO A 39 -13.04 3.06 -6.40
N GLY A 40 -12.74 3.86 -7.43
CA GLY A 40 -11.72 3.55 -8.43
C GLY A 40 -10.32 3.45 -7.83
N LYS A 41 -9.97 4.40 -6.96
CA LYS A 41 -8.67 4.43 -6.26
C LYS A 41 -8.50 3.23 -5.31
N SER A 42 -9.55 2.86 -4.57
CA SER A 42 -9.53 1.67 -3.71
C SER A 42 -9.38 0.37 -4.51
N ALA A 43 -10.02 0.28 -5.69
CA ALA A 43 -9.84 -0.86 -6.59
C ALA A 43 -8.40 -0.92 -7.12
N ALA A 44 -7.82 0.21 -7.54
CA ALA A 44 -6.44 0.29 -7.97
C ALA A 44 -5.45 -0.13 -6.87
N THR A 45 -5.70 0.30 -5.61
CA THR A 45 -4.92 -0.14 -4.45
C THR A 45 -5.04 -1.66 -4.25
N GLY A 46 -6.23 -2.21 -4.36
CA GLY A 46 -6.47 -3.65 -4.27
C GLY A 46 -5.72 -4.44 -5.35
N ASN A 47 -5.76 -3.97 -6.59
CA ASN A 47 -5.03 -4.58 -7.70
C ASN A 47 -3.51 -4.52 -7.47
N LEU A 48 -3.00 -3.37 -7.02
CA LEU A 48 -1.59 -3.20 -6.68
C LEU A 48 -1.15 -4.19 -5.59
N MET A 49 -1.87 -4.25 -4.46
CA MET A 49 -1.58 -5.18 -3.36
C MET A 49 -1.61 -6.63 -3.81
N THR A 50 -2.64 -7.02 -4.57
CA THR A 50 -2.79 -8.40 -5.08
C THR A 50 -1.63 -8.78 -6.01
N SER A 51 -1.22 -7.87 -6.89
CA SER A 51 -0.11 -8.10 -7.83
C SER A 51 1.24 -8.25 -7.11
N PHE A 52 1.48 -7.46 -6.07
CA PHE A 52 2.76 -7.48 -5.35
C PHE A 52 2.83 -8.54 -4.23
N ARG A 53 1.70 -9.03 -3.72
CA ARG A 53 1.67 -9.99 -2.60
C ARG A 53 2.58 -11.21 -2.80
N PRO A 54 2.63 -11.89 -3.96
CA PRO A 54 3.53 -13.03 -4.15
C PRO A 54 5.01 -12.66 -4.08
N HIS A 55 5.36 -11.40 -4.37
CA HIS A 55 6.73 -10.90 -4.45
C HIS A 55 7.22 -10.23 -3.15
N MET A 56 6.29 -9.93 -2.23
CA MET A 56 6.56 -9.30 -0.93
C MET A 56 6.52 -10.33 0.22
N THR A 57 6.93 -11.55 -0.04
CA THR A 57 7.09 -12.62 0.96
C THR A 57 8.57 -12.79 1.30
N ASP A 58 8.88 -13.23 2.53
CA ASP A 58 10.24 -13.54 2.96
C ASP A 58 10.98 -14.44 1.96
N ALA A 59 10.30 -15.48 1.43
CA ALA A 59 10.88 -16.40 0.47
C ALA A 59 11.22 -15.73 -0.87
N ALA A 60 10.32 -14.89 -1.41
CA ALA A 60 10.55 -14.18 -2.67
C ALA A 60 11.66 -13.13 -2.53
N LEU A 61 11.68 -12.40 -1.42
CA LEU A 61 12.72 -11.42 -1.11
C LEU A 61 14.09 -12.08 -0.91
N ALA A 62 14.13 -13.22 -0.22
CA ALA A 62 15.35 -14.00 -0.05
C ALA A 62 15.88 -14.55 -1.39
N GLN A 63 14.99 -15.02 -2.28
CA GLN A 63 15.36 -15.46 -3.62
C GLN A 63 15.96 -14.32 -4.45
N THR A 64 15.31 -13.15 -4.47
CA THR A 64 15.82 -11.98 -5.19
C THR A 64 17.20 -11.54 -4.64
N ALA A 65 17.38 -11.60 -3.32
CA ALA A 65 18.69 -11.33 -2.70
C ALA A 65 19.76 -12.38 -3.06
N ALA A 66 19.38 -13.64 -3.23
CA ALA A 66 20.28 -14.70 -3.68
C ALA A 66 20.69 -14.48 -5.14
N ASP A 67 19.74 -14.11 -6.00
CA ASP A 67 19.98 -13.80 -7.41
C ASP A 67 20.98 -12.64 -7.55
N GLN A 68 20.77 -11.58 -6.77
CA GLN A 68 21.67 -10.42 -6.76
C GLN A 68 23.09 -10.81 -6.33
N ARG A 69 23.22 -11.63 -5.29
CA ARG A 69 24.53 -12.12 -4.83
C ARG A 69 25.23 -12.98 -5.91
N THR A 70 24.46 -13.86 -6.57
CA THR A 70 24.98 -14.68 -7.68
C THR A 70 25.46 -13.81 -8.84
N MET A 71 24.67 -12.83 -9.26
CA MET A 71 25.04 -11.88 -10.31
C MET A 71 26.28 -11.03 -9.92
N ALA A 72 26.33 -10.56 -8.69
CA ALA A 72 27.45 -9.77 -8.19
C ALA A 72 28.76 -10.60 -8.18
N ALA A 73 28.71 -11.84 -7.68
CA ALA A 73 29.85 -12.74 -7.65
C ALA A 73 30.33 -13.11 -9.07
N MET A 74 29.39 -13.38 -9.98
CA MET A 74 29.67 -13.61 -11.39
C MET A 74 30.37 -12.41 -12.02
N GLY A 75 29.80 -11.21 -11.87
CA GLY A 75 30.36 -9.97 -12.44
C GLY A 75 31.73 -9.62 -11.87
N GLN A 76 31.93 -9.82 -10.58
CA GLN A 76 33.22 -9.63 -9.95
C GLN A 76 34.26 -10.60 -10.55
N GLN A 77 33.99 -11.90 -10.54
CA GLN A 77 34.94 -12.88 -11.06
C GLN A 77 35.20 -12.70 -12.57
N LEU A 78 34.15 -12.33 -13.33
CA LEU A 78 34.30 -12.02 -14.75
C LEU A 78 35.30 -10.88 -14.96
N ASN A 79 35.14 -9.77 -14.26
CA ASN A 79 35.96 -8.56 -14.46
C ASN A 79 37.37 -8.70 -13.85
N THR A 80 37.52 -9.33 -12.67
CA THR A 80 38.79 -9.35 -11.96
C THR A 80 39.68 -10.54 -12.30
N THR A 81 39.08 -11.62 -12.83
CA THR A 81 39.81 -12.88 -13.03
C THR A 81 39.68 -13.41 -14.46
N MET A 82 38.44 -13.60 -14.94
CA MET A 82 38.22 -14.28 -16.24
C MET A 82 38.68 -13.40 -17.42
N LEU A 83 38.26 -12.16 -17.51
CA LEU A 83 38.65 -11.29 -18.63
C LEU A 83 40.17 -11.05 -18.70
N PRO A 84 40.89 -10.76 -17.59
CA PRO A 84 42.34 -10.69 -17.62
C PRO A 84 43.05 -11.99 -18.03
N ALA A 85 42.56 -13.16 -17.55
CA ALA A 85 43.08 -14.44 -17.92
C ALA A 85 42.89 -14.73 -19.43
N LEU A 86 41.69 -14.46 -19.96
CA LEU A 86 41.39 -14.57 -21.39
C LEU A 86 42.27 -13.63 -22.24
N ALA A 87 42.44 -12.37 -21.80
CA ALA A 87 43.32 -11.43 -22.48
C ALA A 87 44.76 -11.96 -22.60
N THR A 88 45.27 -12.52 -21.52
CA THR A 88 46.62 -13.15 -21.51
C THR A 88 46.71 -14.34 -22.45
N GLN A 89 45.72 -15.25 -22.43
CA GLN A 89 45.67 -16.43 -23.28
C GLN A 89 45.54 -16.08 -24.76
N LEU A 90 44.84 -15.02 -25.09
CA LEU A 90 44.66 -14.52 -26.46
C LEU A 90 45.78 -13.59 -26.91
N HIS A 91 46.81 -13.38 -26.07
CA HIS A 91 47.90 -12.44 -26.31
C HIS A 91 47.43 -10.98 -26.54
N MET A 92 46.36 -10.58 -25.86
CA MET A 92 45.77 -9.25 -25.93
C MET A 92 45.99 -8.50 -24.63
N THR A 93 46.01 -7.18 -24.69
CA THR A 93 45.83 -6.35 -23.50
C THR A 93 44.37 -6.33 -23.08
N PRO A 94 44.01 -6.05 -21.82
CA PRO A 94 42.59 -5.91 -21.41
C PRO A 94 41.81 -4.92 -22.25
N ALA A 95 42.46 -3.81 -22.69
CA ALA A 95 41.80 -2.82 -23.56
C ALA A 95 41.53 -3.38 -24.96
N GLN A 96 42.46 -4.17 -25.52
CA GLN A 96 42.26 -4.84 -26.82
C GLN A 96 41.15 -5.89 -26.74
N LEU A 97 41.10 -6.68 -25.65
CA LEU A 97 40.00 -7.63 -25.44
C LEU A 97 38.66 -6.93 -25.31
N SER A 98 38.58 -5.85 -24.55
CA SER A 98 37.35 -5.05 -24.43
C SER A 98 36.91 -4.47 -25.78
N ALA A 99 37.82 -3.92 -26.58
CA ALA A 99 37.53 -3.45 -27.92
C ALA A 99 37.05 -4.60 -28.86
N TYR A 100 37.71 -5.75 -28.79
CA TYR A 100 37.35 -6.93 -29.54
C TYR A 100 35.95 -7.42 -29.18
N LEU A 101 35.64 -7.50 -27.90
CA LEU A 101 34.30 -7.88 -27.42
C LEU A 101 33.24 -6.90 -27.90
N THR A 102 33.49 -5.60 -27.77
CA THR A 102 32.56 -4.56 -28.23
C THR A 102 32.31 -4.60 -29.73
N ALA A 103 33.36 -4.87 -30.52
CA ALA A 103 33.25 -4.92 -31.99
C ALA A 103 32.56 -6.21 -32.51
N ASN A 104 32.82 -7.37 -31.88
CA ASN A 104 32.32 -8.66 -32.36
C ASN A 104 31.11 -9.18 -31.57
N PHE A 105 30.90 -8.73 -30.35
CA PHE A 105 29.82 -9.12 -29.44
C PHE A 105 29.25 -7.87 -28.77
N PRO A 106 28.54 -7.02 -29.52
CA PRO A 106 28.13 -5.70 -29.05
C PRO A 106 27.22 -5.74 -27.81
N SER A 107 26.33 -6.75 -27.69
CA SER A 107 25.49 -6.90 -26.50
C SER A 107 26.30 -7.27 -25.25
N VAL A 108 27.33 -8.12 -25.40
CA VAL A 108 28.24 -8.47 -24.31
C VAL A 108 29.08 -7.25 -23.93
N GLY A 109 29.65 -6.53 -24.90
CA GLY A 109 30.44 -5.32 -24.63
C GLY A 109 29.63 -4.25 -23.92
N ALA A 110 28.43 -3.94 -24.41
CA ALA A 110 27.51 -2.97 -23.79
C ALA A 110 27.03 -3.45 -22.39
N GLY A 111 26.69 -4.73 -22.25
CA GLY A 111 26.27 -5.32 -20.99
C GLY A 111 27.37 -5.26 -19.94
N LEU A 112 28.60 -5.63 -20.26
CA LEU A 112 29.75 -5.56 -19.34
C LEU A 112 30.00 -4.13 -18.87
N ALA A 113 29.94 -3.13 -19.76
CA ALA A 113 30.13 -1.73 -19.41
C ALA A 113 29.06 -1.20 -18.44
N GLN A 114 27.84 -1.72 -18.52
CA GLN A 114 26.71 -1.26 -17.69
C GLN A 114 26.41 -2.19 -16.50
N PHE A 115 27.05 -3.36 -16.42
CA PHE A 115 26.68 -4.43 -15.51
C PHE A 115 26.61 -3.99 -14.03
N SER A 116 27.64 -3.31 -13.54
CA SER A 116 27.67 -2.81 -12.16
C SER A 116 26.56 -1.81 -11.87
N THR A 117 26.24 -0.95 -12.82
CA THR A 117 25.16 0.05 -12.70
C THR A 117 23.78 -0.63 -12.69
N ILE A 118 23.58 -1.62 -13.56
CA ILE A 118 22.34 -2.42 -13.60
C ILE A 118 22.16 -3.15 -12.28
N LEU A 119 23.20 -3.84 -11.78
CA LEU A 119 23.15 -4.52 -10.48
C LEU A 119 22.83 -3.57 -9.33
N SER A 120 23.42 -2.37 -9.32
CA SER A 120 23.14 -1.37 -8.28
C SER A 120 21.68 -0.93 -8.30
N ARG A 121 21.07 -0.74 -9.47
CA ARG A 121 19.65 -0.34 -9.60
C ARG A 121 18.72 -1.45 -9.13
N PHE A 122 18.93 -2.69 -9.56
CA PHE A 122 18.14 -3.83 -9.10
C PHE A 122 18.35 -4.09 -7.61
N GLY A 123 19.57 -3.91 -7.09
CA GLY A 123 19.85 -3.98 -5.67
C GLY A 123 19.14 -2.90 -4.86
N GLY A 124 19.02 -1.69 -5.41
CA GLY A 124 18.24 -0.61 -4.83
C GLY A 124 16.74 -0.94 -4.75
N LEU A 125 16.17 -1.52 -5.83
CA LEU A 125 14.79 -2.00 -5.82
C LEU A 125 14.59 -3.09 -4.76
N GLN A 126 15.44 -4.11 -4.75
CA GLN A 126 15.37 -5.22 -3.79
C GLN A 126 15.48 -4.71 -2.34
N SER A 127 16.40 -3.82 -2.05
CA SER A 127 16.55 -3.24 -0.71
C SER A 127 15.31 -2.43 -0.30
N THR A 128 14.70 -1.70 -1.24
CA THR A 128 13.45 -0.97 -1.00
C THR A 128 12.32 -1.95 -0.68
N MET A 129 12.16 -3.02 -1.46
CA MET A 129 11.13 -4.04 -1.20
C MET A 129 11.32 -4.68 0.17
N ALA A 130 12.53 -5.12 0.51
CA ALA A 130 12.85 -5.71 1.82
C ALA A 130 12.58 -4.73 2.97
N ALA A 131 12.98 -3.47 2.84
CA ALA A 131 12.71 -2.45 3.86
C ALA A 131 11.23 -2.12 4.04
N GLN A 132 10.41 -2.34 2.99
CA GLN A 132 8.97 -2.06 3.02
C GLN A 132 8.09 -3.29 3.26
N GLU A 133 8.64 -4.48 3.44
CA GLU A 133 7.88 -5.71 3.66
C GLU A 133 6.89 -5.59 4.81
N SER A 134 7.31 -5.16 5.99
CA SER A 134 6.43 -4.97 7.16
C SER A 134 5.35 -3.91 6.91
N ASN A 135 5.68 -2.82 6.20
CA ASN A 135 4.70 -1.81 5.83
C ASN A 135 3.69 -2.36 4.81
N PHE A 136 4.16 -3.18 3.85
CA PHE A 136 3.30 -3.86 2.89
C PHE A 136 2.30 -4.79 3.60
N GLN A 137 2.77 -5.65 4.51
CA GLN A 137 1.93 -6.57 5.27
C GLN A 137 0.86 -5.83 6.09
N GLN A 138 1.19 -4.68 6.69
CA GLN A 138 0.22 -3.84 7.38
C GLN A 138 -0.77 -3.17 6.43
N ALA A 139 -0.30 -2.62 5.31
CA ALA A 139 -1.13 -1.98 4.30
C ALA A 139 -2.08 -2.97 3.61
N ASP A 140 -1.63 -4.18 3.33
CA ASP A 140 -2.42 -5.26 2.72
C ASP A 140 -3.61 -5.69 3.60
N GLN A 141 -3.57 -5.37 4.90
CA GLN A 141 -4.68 -5.61 5.83
C GLN A 141 -5.69 -4.47 5.91
N ILE A 142 -5.64 -3.47 5.03
CA ILE A 142 -6.61 -2.36 5.01
C ILE A 142 -7.87 -2.78 4.25
N PRO A 143 -9.08 -2.53 4.78
CA PRO A 143 -9.39 -2.03 6.14
C PRO A 143 -9.25 -3.10 7.22
N THR A 144 -9.39 -4.36 6.83
CA THR A 144 -9.18 -5.54 7.70
C THR A 144 -8.63 -6.69 6.85
N GLY A 145 -7.95 -7.67 7.45
CA GLY A 145 -7.36 -8.80 6.72
C GLY A 145 -8.37 -9.70 5.97
N PHE A 146 -9.67 -9.53 6.21
CA PHE A 146 -10.74 -10.32 5.57
C PHE A 146 -11.65 -9.51 4.64
N LEU A 147 -11.52 -8.17 4.61
CA LEU A 147 -12.27 -7.29 3.71
C LEU A 147 -11.35 -6.75 2.60
N PRO A 148 -11.79 -6.77 1.34
CA PRO A 148 -10.99 -6.21 0.26
C PRO A 148 -10.85 -4.68 0.39
N PRO A 149 -9.77 -4.07 -0.15
CA PRO A 149 -9.57 -2.62 -0.13
C PRO A 149 -10.76 -1.81 -0.70
N THR A 150 -11.51 -2.38 -1.65
CA THR A 150 -12.73 -1.77 -2.22
C THR A 150 -13.81 -1.48 -1.17
N SER A 151 -13.82 -2.22 -0.04
CA SER A 151 -14.75 -1.98 1.07
C SER A 151 -14.47 -0.67 1.83
N MET A 152 -13.30 -0.04 1.65
CA MET A 152 -13.03 1.30 2.17
C MET A 152 -14.10 2.31 1.80
N THR A 153 -14.58 2.26 0.56
CA THR A 153 -15.68 3.13 0.10
C THR A 153 -16.96 2.90 0.90
N ALA A 154 -17.31 1.65 1.18
CA ALA A 154 -18.50 1.30 1.95
C ALA A 154 -18.43 1.82 3.40
N LEU A 155 -17.21 1.87 3.99
CA LEU A 155 -17.00 2.42 5.33
C LEU A 155 -17.33 3.93 5.43
N PHE A 156 -17.33 4.65 4.33
CA PHE A 156 -17.81 6.04 4.26
C PHE A 156 -19.29 6.12 3.90
N LEU A 157 -19.70 5.41 2.85
CA LEU A 157 -21.05 5.53 2.29
C LEU A 157 -22.13 5.02 3.25
N ILE A 158 -21.89 3.89 3.93
CA ILE A 158 -22.90 3.30 4.83
C ILE A 158 -23.11 4.18 6.05
N PRO A 159 -22.12 4.56 6.86
CA PRO A 159 -22.35 5.45 7.99
C PRO A 159 -22.84 6.83 7.56
N GLY A 160 -22.29 7.40 6.47
CA GLY A 160 -22.72 8.68 5.94
C GLY A 160 -24.20 8.68 5.54
N GLY A 161 -24.64 7.67 4.81
CA GLY A 161 -26.05 7.47 4.44
C GLY A 161 -26.97 7.28 5.66
N LEU A 162 -26.55 6.48 6.64
CA LEU A 162 -27.28 6.29 7.88
C LEU A 162 -27.43 7.60 8.67
N LEU A 163 -26.35 8.40 8.82
CA LEU A 163 -26.39 9.68 9.50
C LEU A 163 -27.33 10.66 8.80
N MET A 164 -27.33 10.71 7.45
CA MET A 164 -28.25 11.54 6.68
C MET A 164 -29.69 11.14 6.91
N VAL A 165 -30.03 9.87 6.74
CA VAL A 165 -31.40 9.36 6.83
C VAL A 165 -31.94 9.51 8.25
N LEU A 166 -31.20 9.06 9.26
CA LEU A 166 -31.61 9.15 10.66
C LEU A 166 -31.75 10.61 11.11
N GLY A 167 -30.79 11.48 10.71
CA GLY A 167 -30.84 12.91 10.99
C GLY A 167 -32.06 13.57 10.34
N ALA A 168 -32.36 13.29 9.07
CA ALA A 168 -33.53 13.82 8.36
C ALA A 168 -34.86 13.34 8.99
N ILE A 169 -34.97 12.06 9.36
CA ILE A 169 -36.14 11.54 10.07
C ILE A 169 -36.33 12.26 11.41
N GLY A 170 -35.24 12.47 12.16
CA GLY A 170 -35.27 13.18 13.44
C GLY A 170 -35.72 14.65 13.31
N LEU A 171 -35.34 15.32 12.21
CA LEU A 171 -35.79 16.69 11.90
C LEU A 171 -37.29 16.73 11.51
N ALA A 172 -37.73 15.76 10.68
CA ALA A 172 -39.11 15.68 10.21
C ALA A 172 -40.09 15.24 11.31
N ARG A 173 -39.63 14.41 12.27
CA ARG A 173 -40.50 13.84 13.32
C ARG A 173 -39.99 14.21 14.71
N PRO A 174 -40.40 15.32 15.30
CA PRO A 174 -39.89 15.81 16.60
C PRO A 174 -40.06 14.82 17.76
N ARG A 175 -41.09 13.93 17.67
CA ARG A 175 -41.32 12.87 18.67
C ARG A 175 -40.23 11.79 18.61
N ALA A 176 -39.67 11.52 17.43
CA ALA A 176 -38.60 10.54 17.22
C ALA A 176 -37.20 11.14 17.42
N ALA A 177 -37.06 12.45 17.50
CA ALA A 177 -35.78 13.14 17.50
C ALA A 177 -34.75 12.57 18.50
N ARG A 178 -35.20 12.23 19.74
CA ARG A 178 -34.31 11.68 20.77
C ARG A 178 -33.81 10.26 20.41
N ALA A 179 -34.67 9.42 19.85
CA ALA A 179 -34.28 8.09 19.41
C ALA A 179 -33.33 8.18 18.20
N MET A 180 -33.57 9.11 17.28
CA MET A 180 -32.67 9.32 16.12
C MET A 180 -31.30 9.84 16.55
N ILE A 181 -31.22 10.76 17.53
CA ILE A 181 -29.93 11.20 18.10
C ILE A 181 -29.21 10.01 18.75
N ALA A 182 -29.89 9.14 19.48
CA ALA A 182 -29.28 7.97 20.08
C ALA A 182 -28.72 6.99 19.01
N LEU A 183 -29.49 6.73 17.95
CA LEU A 183 -29.07 5.87 16.85
C LEU A 183 -27.89 6.46 16.08
N THR A 184 -27.91 7.76 15.76
CA THR A 184 -26.78 8.41 15.07
C THR A 184 -25.55 8.44 15.95
N THR A 185 -25.69 8.64 17.27
CA THR A 185 -24.56 8.54 18.23
C THR A 185 -23.99 7.11 18.23
N ALA A 186 -24.83 6.09 18.22
CA ALA A 186 -24.39 4.70 18.13
C ALA A 186 -23.62 4.42 16.83
N VAL A 187 -24.06 4.95 15.69
CA VAL A 187 -23.30 4.88 14.43
C VAL A 187 -21.92 5.52 14.59
N GLY A 188 -21.84 6.72 15.19
CA GLY A 188 -20.56 7.38 15.45
C GLY A 188 -19.63 6.54 16.35
N VAL A 189 -20.17 5.93 17.41
CA VAL A 189 -19.41 5.06 18.32
C VAL A 189 -18.87 3.82 17.58
N VAL A 190 -19.69 3.20 16.72
CA VAL A 190 -19.29 2.04 15.90
C VAL A 190 -18.17 2.43 14.93
N VAL A 191 -18.28 3.58 14.27
CA VAL A 191 -17.23 4.06 13.36
C VAL A 191 -15.93 4.31 14.11
N VAL A 192 -15.95 5.10 15.18
CA VAL A 192 -14.75 5.44 15.96
C VAL A 192 -14.16 4.18 16.61
N GLY A 193 -15.00 3.38 17.28
CA GLY A 193 -14.56 2.14 17.93
C GLY A 193 -14.01 1.12 16.92
N GLY A 194 -14.64 0.98 15.76
CA GLY A 194 -14.19 0.12 14.69
C GLY A 194 -12.81 0.52 14.14
N LEU A 195 -12.61 1.81 13.85
CA LEU A 195 -11.32 2.33 13.37
C LEU A 195 -10.18 2.09 14.38
N LEU A 196 -10.46 2.26 15.67
CA LEU A 196 -9.48 2.02 16.73
C LEU A 196 -9.21 0.52 16.90
N ALA A 197 -10.26 -0.30 16.92
CA ALA A 197 -10.13 -1.76 17.08
C ALA A 197 -9.30 -2.44 16.00
N VAL A 198 -9.39 -1.96 14.75
CA VAL A 198 -8.60 -2.50 13.63
C VAL A 198 -7.24 -1.81 13.45
N SER A 199 -6.85 -0.93 14.36
CA SER A 199 -5.59 -0.17 14.29
C SER A 199 -5.40 0.57 12.96
N MET A 200 -6.48 1.20 12.47
CA MET A 200 -6.51 1.82 11.13
C MET A 200 -5.42 2.89 10.94
N SER A 201 -5.07 3.63 12.00
CA SER A 201 -4.04 4.69 11.93
C SER A 201 -2.65 4.11 11.62
N SER A 202 -2.26 2.98 12.20
CA SER A 202 -0.96 2.35 11.93
C SER A 202 -0.90 1.79 10.51
N LYS A 203 -1.98 1.17 10.03
CA LYS A 203 -2.07 0.62 8.68
C LYS A 203 -2.01 1.71 7.62
N THR A 204 -2.75 2.81 7.79
CA THR A 204 -2.69 3.94 6.87
C THR A 204 -1.32 4.62 6.87
N SER A 205 -0.66 4.72 8.03
CA SER A 205 0.72 5.22 8.11
C SER A 205 1.72 4.29 7.42
N ALA A 206 1.53 2.97 7.51
CA ALA A 206 2.35 1.99 6.80
C ALA A 206 2.16 2.12 5.28
N ALA A 207 0.92 2.28 4.81
CA ALA A 207 0.62 2.52 3.41
C ALA A 207 1.27 3.81 2.88
N ASP A 208 1.26 4.90 3.65
CA ASP A 208 1.93 6.15 3.27
C ASP A 208 3.45 5.99 3.16
N ARG A 209 4.08 5.33 4.15
CA ARG A 209 5.52 5.04 4.10
C ARG A 209 5.89 4.21 2.88
N MET A 210 5.10 3.16 2.61
CA MET A 210 5.29 2.32 1.43
C MET A 210 5.12 3.11 0.14
N THR A 211 4.04 3.87 0.00
CA THR A 211 3.79 4.71 -1.19
C THR A 211 4.93 5.69 -1.43
N THR A 212 5.40 6.36 -0.38
CA THR A 212 6.53 7.30 -0.47
C THR A 212 7.83 6.60 -0.89
N ALA A 213 8.13 5.44 -0.31
CA ALA A 213 9.35 4.69 -0.61
C ALA A 213 9.36 4.14 -2.05
N PHE A 214 8.21 3.75 -2.58
CA PHE A 214 8.09 3.24 -3.94
C PHE A 214 7.90 4.32 -5.01
N ALA A 215 7.69 5.59 -4.65
CA ALA A 215 7.51 6.67 -5.62
C ALA A 215 8.63 6.76 -6.67
N PRO A 216 9.93 6.64 -6.31
CA PRO A 216 10.99 6.64 -7.30
C PRO A 216 10.95 5.42 -8.24
N VAL A 217 10.48 4.26 -7.76
CA VAL A 217 10.40 3.02 -8.54
C VAL A 217 9.36 3.13 -9.65
N PHE A 218 8.19 3.72 -9.34
CA PHE A 218 7.08 3.89 -10.27
C PHE A 218 7.19 5.15 -11.15
N ALA A 219 8.26 5.95 -10.97
CA ALA A 219 8.53 7.07 -11.86
C ALA A 219 8.75 6.58 -13.31
N THR A 220 8.16 7.26 -14.29
CA THR A 220 8.21 6.84 -15.71
C THR A 220 9.63 6.58 -16.20
N GLN A 221 10.58 7.44 -15.83
CA GLN A 221 11.97 7.26 -16.19
C GLN A 221 12.59 6.00 -15.59
N SER A 222 12.28 5.68 -14.32
CA SER A 222 12.78 4.48 -13.65
C SER A 222 12.23 3.21 -14.27
N VAL A 223 10.96 3.19 -14.64
CA VAL A 223 10.32 2.06 -15.31
C VAL A 223 10.95 1.82 -16.69
N GLN A 224 11.14 2.87 -17.48
CA GLN A 224 11.83 2.78 -18.76
C GLN A 224 13.28 2.28 -18.61
N GLN A 225 13.98 2.75 -17.59
CA GLN A 225 15.35 2.32 -17.31
C GLN A 225 15.42 0.85 -16.87
N MET A 226 14.51 0.38 -16.00
CA MET A 226 14.45 -1.05 -15.62
C MET A 226 14.20 -1.94 -16.83
N ARG A 227 13.32 -1.52 -17.74
CA ARG A 227 13.08 -2.25 -18.99
C ARG A 227 14.33 -2.29 -19.87
N ALA A 228 15.02 -1.17 -20.05
CA ALA A 228 16.26 -1.11 -20.82
C ALA A 228 17.35 -1.98 -20.17
N ASP A 229 17.46 -1.98 -18.85
CA ASP A 229 18.40 -2.81 -18.10
C ASP A 229 18.12 -4.30 -18.28
N THR A 230 16.86 -4.70 -18.16
CA THR A 230 16.42 -6.09 -18.37
C THR A 230 16.75 -6.56 -19.79
N ASN A 231 16.41 -5.76 -20.81
CA ASN A 231 16.74 -6.08 -22.21
C ASN A 231 18.25 -6.17 -22.44
N THR A 232 19.04 -5.31 -21.79
CA THR A 232 20.51 -5.34 -21.89
C THR A 232 21.08 -6.64 -21.29
N VAL A 233 20.60 -7.07 -20.13
CA VAL A 233 21.05 -8.31 -19.47
C VAL A 233 20.62 -9.52 -20.29
N GLU A 234 19.39 -9.55 -20.81
CA GLU A 234 18.88 -10.62 -21.67
C GLU A 234 19.71 -10.78 -22.96
N ALA A 235 19.95 -9.66 -23.67
CA ALA A 235 20.74 -9.65 -24.88
C ALA A 235 22.20 -10.06 -24.61
N MET A 236 22.79 -9.57 -23.51
CA MET A 236 24.14 -9.97 -23.07
C MET A 236 24.18 -11.48 -22.77
N ALA A 237 23.23 -12.01 -22.01
CA ALA A 237 23.18 -13.42 -21.65
C ALA A 237 23.07 -14.32 -22.87
N THR A 238 22.21 -13.95 -23.81
CA THR A 238 21.99 -14.68 -25.07
C THR A 238 23.24 -14.66 -25.94
N GLU A 239 23.82 -13.51 -26.18
CA GLU A 239 25.03 -13.38 -27.00
C GLU A 239 26.24 -14.03 -26.36
N PHE A 240 26.40 -13.92 -25.03
CA PHE A 240 27.48 -14.56 -24.29
C PHE A 240 27.44 -16.08 -24.43
N SER A 241 26.28 -16.71 -24.22
CA SER A 241 26.13 -18.16 -24.27
C SER A 241 26.19 -18.73 -25.70
N GLN A 242 25.56 -18.05 -26.66
CA GLN A 242 25.37 -18.57 -28.02
C GLN A 242 26.50 -18.21 -28.97
N LYS A 243 27.20 -17.09 -28.75
CA LYS A 243 28.22 -16.60 -29.68
C LYS A 243 29.59 -16.45 -29.02
N THR A 244 29.65 -15.75 -27.86
CA THR A 244 30.93 -15.35 -27.29
C THR A 244 31.72 -16.52 -26.74
N LEU A 245 31.11 -17.39 -25.94
CA LEU A 245 31.80 -18.57 -25.40
C LEU A 245 32.27 -19.56 -26.50
N PRO A 246 31.46 -19.90 -27.52
CA PRO A 246 31.90 -20.71 -28.64
C PRO A 246 33.05 -20.06 -29.44
N ALA A 247 32.99 -18.77 -29.69
CA ALA A 247 34.05 -18.06 -30.42
C ALA A 247 35.39 -18.05 -29.64
N ILE A 248 35.33 -17.81 -28.31
CA ILE A 248 36.52 -17.89 -27.45
C ILE A 248 37.05 -19.31 -27.40
N ALA A 249 36.19 -20.34 -27.29
CA ALA A 249 36.62 -21.74 -27.34
C ALA A 249 37.39 -22.04 -28.62
N THR A 250 36.84 -21.60 -29.78
CA THR A 250 37.51 -21.77 -31.09
C THR A 250 38.86 -21.03 -31.14
N ALA A 251 38.93 -19.80 -30.65
CA ALA A 251 40.18 -19.01 -30.62
C ALA A 251 41.27 -19.66 -29.73
N LEU A 252 40.84 -20.37 -28.69
CA LEU A 252 41.75 -21.11 -27.79
C LEU A 252 42.00 -22.58 -28.24
N HIS A 253 41.51 -22.96 -29.41
CA HIS A 253 41.57 -24.34 -29.92
C HIS A 253 40.94 -25.38 -28.96
N MET A 254 39.90 -25.02 -28.24
CA MET A 254 39.18 -25.86 -27.28
C MET A 254 37.84 -26.30 -27.83
N THR A 255 37.42 -27.50 -27.46
CA THR A 255 36.02 -27.91 -27.66
C THR A 255 35.09 -27.21 -26.68
N PRO A 256 33.79 -27.08 -26.96
CA PRO A 256 32.82 -26.52 -26.00
C PRO A 256 32.83 -27.23 -24.63
N ALA A 257 33.05 -28.56 -24.61
CA ALA A 257 33.15 -29.35 -23.37
C ALA A 257 34.38 -28.96 -22.55
N GLN A 258 35.55 -28.80 -23.22
CA GLN A 258 36.78 -28.35 -22.55
C GLN A 258 36.63 -26.91 -22.01
N MET A 259 36.00 -26.01 -22.77
CA MET A 259 35.69 -24.65 -22.30
C MET A 259 34.77 -24.69 -21.09
N GLY A 260 33.70 -25.49 -21.09
CA GLY A 260 32.81 -25.67 -19.96
C GLY A 260 33.53 -26.16 -18.71
N THR A 261 34.46 -27.14 -18.86
CA THR A 261 35.30 -27.67 -17.78
C THR A 261 36.24 -26.56 -17.25
N LEU A 262 36.87 -25.79 -18.12
CA LEU A 262 37.75 -24.69 -17.77
C LEU A 262 37.00 -23.65 -16.95
N VAL A 263 35.82 -23.22 -17.44
CA VAL A 263 34.98 -22.21 -16.74
C VAL A 263 34.54 -22.74 -15.37
N THR A 264 34.11 -23.98 -15.27
CA THR A 264 33.68 -24.55 -13.99
C THR A 264 34.83 -24.68 -12.97
N GLN A 265 36.02 -25.05 -13.42
CA GLN A 265 37.18 -25.27 -12.53
C GLN A 265 37.85 -23.94 -12.13
N GLN A 266 38.03 -23.04 -13.08
CA GLN A 266 38.81 -21.81 -12.85
C GLN A 266 37.94 -20.60 -12.49
N PHE A 267 36.66 -20.58 -12.92
CA PHE A 267 35.73 -19.47 -12.75
C PHE A 267 34.39 -19.92 -12.17
N PRO A 268 34.35 -20.54 -10.98
CA PRO A 268 33.17 -21.19 -10.44
C PRO A 268 31.98 -20.23 -10.23
N ALA A 269 32.21 -18.95 -9.90
CA ALA A 269 31.14 -17.98 -9.78
C ALA A 269 30.55 -17.61 -11.16
N VAL A 270 31.38 -17.57 -12.22
CA VAL A 270 30.88 -17.37 -13.58
C VAL A 270 30.09 -18.61 -14.04
N ALA A 271 30.56 -19.82 -13.77
CA ALA A 271 29.84 -21.06 -14.08
C ALA A 271 28.47 -21.10 -13.36
N ALA A 272 28.45 -20.84 -12.06
CA ALA A 272 27.22 -20.81 -11.27
C ALA A 272 26.26 -19.73 -11.74
N GLY A 273 26.77 -18.54 -12.02
CA GLY A 273 25.99 -17.43 -12.56
C GLY A 273 25.40 -17.78 -13.93
N GLN A 274 26.20 -18.32 -14.84
CA GLN A 274 25.74 -18.73 -16.17
C GLN A 274 24.64 -19.81 -16.12
N ALA A 275 24.74 -20.78 -15.22
CA ALA A 275 23.71 -21.82 -15.04
C ALA A 275 22.37 -21.22 -14.52
N GLN A 276 22.42 -20.19 -13.70
CA GLN A 276 21.23 -19.55 -13.11
C GLN A 276 20.71 -18.35 -13.93
N LEU A 277 21.52 -17.83 -14.86
CA LEU A 277 21.25 -16.60 -15.60
C LEU A 277 19.88 -16.59 -16.31
N PRO A 278 19.43 -17.67 -17.00
CA PRO A 278 18.11 -17.67 -17.64
C PRO A 278 16.97 -17.43 -16.64
N GLN A 279 17.02 -18.09 -15.47
CA GLN A 279 16.00 -17.94 -14.44
C GLN A 279 16.07 -16.54 -13.78
N ILE A 280 17.27 -16.01 -13.58
CA ILE A 280 17.46 -14.66 -13.02
C ILE A 280 16.87 -13.62 -13.99
N VAL A 281 17.19 -13.74 -15.29
CA VAL A 281 16.65 -12.83 -16.34
C VAL A 281 15.13 -12.91 -16.39
N GLU A 282 14.53 -14.10 -16.33
CA GLU A 282 13.08 -14.28 -16.28
C GLU A 282 12.45 -13.60 -15.07
N ARG A 283 13.06 -13.72 -13.88
CA ARG A 283 12.59 -13.02 -12.68
C ARG A 283 12.75 -11.50 -12.78
N MET A 284 13.85 -11.02 -13.36
CA MET A 284 14.04 -9.60 -13.64
C MET A 284 12.97 -9.06 -14.60
N ALA A 285 12.70 -9.79 -15.69
CA ALA A 285 11.66 -9.44 -16.65
C ALA A 285 10.27 -9.43 -15.99
N THR A 286 9.97 -10.43 -15.17
CA THR A 286 8.72 -10.51 -14.39
C THR A 286 8.60 -9.32 -13.44
N ALA A 287 9.64 -8.97 -12.69
CA ALA A 287 9.63 -7.83 -11.78
C ALA A 287 9.46 -6.50 -12.53
N THR A 288 10.14 -6.34 -13.67
CA THR A 288 9.99 -5.16 -14.53
C THR A 288 8.56 -5.04 -15.08
N GLY A 289 8.00 -6.13 -15.62
CA GLY A 289 6.63 -6.19 -16.13
C GLY A 289 5.59 -5.94 -15.02
N LEU A 290 5.85 -6.43 -13.80
CA LEU A 290 4.99 -6.17 -12.62
C LEU A 290 4.95 -4.67 -12.30
N VAL A 291 6.09 -3.99 -12.25
CA VAL A 291 6.14 -2.54 -11.99
C VAL A 291 5.46 -1.79 -13.14
N GLU A 292 5.79 -2.11 -14.39
CA GLU A 292 5.25 -1.44 -15.59
C GLU A 292 3.72 -1.54 -15.65
N SER A 293 3.16 -2.73 -15.46
CA SER A 293 1.70 -2.95 -15.50
C SER A 293 0.95 -2.29 -14.34
N ASN A 294 1.64 -1.96 -13.25
CA ASN A 294 1.04 -1.38 -12.06
C ASN A 294 1.31 0.13 -11.89
N VAL A 295 1.96 0.81 -12.83
CA VAL A 295 2.20 2.27 -12.76
C VAL A 295 0.88 3.05 -12.55
N ASN A 296 -0.16 2.71 -13.31
CA ASN A 296 -1.46 3.37 -13.19
C ASN A 296 -2.14 3.08 -11.84
N ASN A 297 -2.10 1.82 -11.38
CA ASN A 297 -2.64 1.43 -10.08
C ASN A 297 -1.90 2.15 -8.95
N TYR A 298 -0.57 2.25 -9.04
CA TYR A 298 0.24 2.99 -8.08
C TYR A 298 -0.15 4.48 -8.05
N ASN A 299 -0.23 5.15 -9.19
CA ASN A 299 -0.58 6.57 -9.28
C ASN A 299 -1.97 6.86 -8.72
N GLN A 300 -2.96 6.00 -8.98
CA GLN A 300 -4.28 6.12 -8.40
C GLN A 300 -4.27 5.89 -6.89
N SER A 301 -3.56 4.88 -6.39
CA SER A 301 -3.39 4.61 -4.97
C SER A 301 -2.69 5.77 -4.24
N ALA A 302 -1.60 6.30 -4.80
CA ALA A 302 -0.85 7.42 -4.27
C ALA A 302 -1.65 8.74 -4.26
N SER A 303 -2.74 8.81 -5.02
CA SER A 303 -3.63 9.99 -5.06
C SER A 303 -4.82 9.92 -4.09
N ILE A 304 -4.83 9.02 -3.12
CA ILE A 304 -5.89 8.90 -2.11
C ILE A 304 -5.64 9.88 -0.95
N PRO A 305 -6.67 10.63 -0.52
CA PRO A 305 -7.98 10.84 -1.12
C PRO A 305 -7.94 11.79 -2.33
N TRP A 306 -6.89 12.61 -2.44
CA TRP A 306 -6.56 13.52 -3.55
C TRP A 306 -5.05 13.58 -3.78
N SER A 307 -4.60 14.20 -4.87
CA SER A 307 -3.21 14.17 -5.37
C SER A 307 -2.14 14.67 -4.37
N SER A 308 -2.52 15.46 -3.39
CA SER A 308 -1.63 15.95 -2.31
C SER A 308 -1.99 15.34 -0.94
N GLY A 309 -2.91 14.38 -0.90
CA GLY A 309 -3.34 13.72 0.33
C GLY A 309 -2.43 12.56 0.72
N SER A 310 -2.66 12.05 1.92
CA SER A 310 -2.05 10.83 2.42
C SER A 310 -3.13 9.85 2.90
N MET A 311 -2.80 8.56 2.95
CA MET A 311 -3.71 7.54 3.50
C MET A 311 -4.09 7.85 4.95
N VAL A 312 -3.22 8.50 5.73
CA VAL A 312 -3.52 8.97 7.08
C VAL A 312 -4.64 10.02 7.07
N THR A 313 -4.74 10.83 6.03
CA THR A 313 -5.85 11.78 5.87
C THR A 313 -7.20 11.06 5.81
N MET A 314 -7.26 9.89 5.17
CA MET A 314 -8.48 9.06 5.14
C MET A 314 -8.93 8.63 6.53
N PHE A 315 -7.99 8.23 7.38
CA PHE A 315 -8.28 7.91 8.77
C PHE A 315 -8.93 9.10 9.49
N TRP A 316 -8.35 10.30 9.37
CA TRP A 316 -8.88 11.51 10.01
C TRP A 316 -10.21 11.96 9.42
N LEU A 317 -10.43 11.80 8.12
CA LEU A 317 -11.71 12.11 7.45
C LEU A 317 -12.88 11.23 7.95
N MET A 318 -12.59 10.08 8.54
CA MET A 318 -13.60 9.24 9.21
C MET A 318 -13.64 9.49 10.72
N MET A 319 -12.48 9.62 11.35
CA MET A 319 -12.35 9.74 12.81
C MET A 319 -12.97 11.03 13.32
N VAL A 320 -12.66 12.18 12.70
CA VAL A 320 -13.14 13.49 13.15
C VAL A 320 -14.67 13.60 13.03
N PRO A 321 -15.31 13.30 11.90
CA PRO A 321 -16.77 13.28 11.81
C PRO A 321 -17.42 12.31 12.80
N GLY A 322 -16.86 11.11 12.98
CA GLY A 322 -17.35 10.13 13.93
C GLY A 322 -17.33 10.66 15.37
N LEU A 323 -16.21 11.27 15.79
CA LEU A 323 -16.08 11.90 17.10
C LEU A 323 -17.07 13.07 17.30
N LEU A 324 -17.22 13.92 16.28
CA LEU A 324 -18.18 15.03 16.33
C LEU A 324 -19.62 14.53 16.54
N VAL A 325 -19.99 13.46 15.84
CA VAL A 325 -21.32 12.84 16.00
C VAL A 325 -21.48 12.27 17.42
N VAL A 326 -20.47 11.61 17.96
CA VAL A 326 -20.51 11.05 19.34
C VAL A 326 -20.65 12.17 20.37
N VAL A 327 -19.80 13.20 20.30
CA VAL A 327 -19.80 14.31 21.27
C VAL A 327 -21.09 15.12 21.19
N ALA A 328 -21.53 15.51 19.99
CA ALA A 328 -22.75 16.27 19.80
C ALA A 328 -24.00 15.47 20.22
N GLY A 329 -24.03 14.19 19.88
CA GLY A 329 -25.14 13.30 20.22
C GLY A 329 -25.23 13.02 21.72
N ALA A 330 -24.12 12.68 22.37
CA ALA A 330 -24.04 12.48 23.80
C ALA A 330 -24.45 13.76 24.57
N GLY A 331 -23.93 14.92 24.15
CA GLY A 331 -24.32 16.21 24.70
C GLY A 331 -25.82 16.48 24.59
N ALA A 332 -26.41 16.24 23.40
CA ALA A 332 -27.86 16.45 23.21
C ALA A 332 -28.71 15.46 24.03
N LEU A 333 -28.27 14.25 24.28
CA LEU A 333 -28.95 13.26 25.11
C LEU A 333 -28.90 13.62 26.58
N VAL A 334 -27.74 14.09 27.08
CA VAL A 334 -27.54 14.46 28.49
C VAL A 334 -28.26 15.79 28.81
N PHE A 335 -27.95 16.83 28.06
CA PHE A 335 -28.50 18.19 28.34
C PHE A 335 -29.92 18.40 27.81
N GLY A 336 -30.33 17.62 26.80
CA GLY A 336 -31.71 17.64 26.27
C GLY A 336 -32.70 16.77 27.06
N GLY A 337 -32.26 15.99 28.05
CA GLY A 337 -33.08 15.24 28.97
C GLY A 337 -33.48 16.11 30.18
N GLY A 338 -34.51 16.92 30.06
CA GLY A 338 -35.09 17.61 31.24
C GLY A 338 -35.34 16.57 32.33
N ARG A 339 -34.91 16.88 33.59
CA ARG A 339 -35.09 16.05 34.79
C ARG A 339 -36.49 15.45 34.77
N ARG A 340 -36.61 14.13 34.62
CA ARG A 340 -37.83 13.41 34.99
C ARG A 340 -38.07 13.78 36.44
N ARG A 341 -39.13 14.57 36.70
CA ARG A 341 -39.63 14.66 38.06
C ARG A 341 -39.92 13.25 38.52
N VAL A 342 -39.14 12.77 39.51
CA VAL A 342 -39.55 11.63 40.31
C VAL A 342 -40.95 11.99 40.77
N ALA A 343 -41.98 11.34 40.22
CA ALA A 343 -43.34 11.50 40.69
C ALA A 343 -43.32 11.16 42.19
N SER A 344 -43.45 12.21 43.00
CA SER A 344 -43.63 12.02 44.42
C SER A 344 -44.83 11.11 44.57
N LEU A 345 -44.60 9.88 45.05
CA LEU A 345 -45.66 8.98 45.43
C LEU A 345 -46.61 9.73 46.37
N PRO A 346 -47.93 9.70 46.11
CA PRO A 346 -48.89 10.32 47.01
C PRO A 346 -48.78 9.64 48.36
N ILE A 347 -48.40 10.43 49.39
CA ILE A 347 -48.38 9.99 50.76
C ILE A 347 -49.82 9.57 51.12
N PRO A 348 -50.07 8.33 51.55
CA PRO A 348 -51.42 7.92 51.99
C PRO A 348 -51.82 8.80 53.19
N ARG A 349 -52.93 9.58 53.06
CA ARG A 349 -53.55 10.26 54.20
C ARG A 349 -54.02 9.23 55.19
N ALA A 350 -53.36 9.18 56.36
CA ALA A 350 -53.90 8.44 57.49
C ALA A 350 -55.25 8.98 57.84
N HIS A 351 -56.32 8.16 57.75
CA HIS A 351 -57.62 8.42 58.33
C HIS A 351 -57.49 8.49 59.83
N ALA A 352 -57.57 9.71 60.37
CA ALA A 352 -57.83 9.92 61.81
C ALA A 352 -59.23 9.44 62.10
N GLY A 353 -59.32 8.22 62.66
CA GLY A 353 -60.58 7.67 63.17
C GLY A 353 -61.00 8.50 64.38
N ALA A 354 -62.17 9.13 64.30
CA ALA A 354 -62.84 9.74 65.43
C ALA A 354 -63.35 8.66 66.37
N MET A 355 -62.82 8.59 67.59
CA MET A 355 -63.46 7.95 68.71
C MET A 355 -64.51 8.93 69.23
N HIS A 356 -65.77 8.53 69.24
CA HIS A 356 -66.77 9.06 70.14
C HIS A 356 -67.44 7.89 70.88
N SER A 357 -67.29 7.97 72.22
CA SER A 357 -68.04 7.41 73.38
C SER A 357 -68.65 6.04 73.24
#